data_d1a2735e9fe1104c315463c37a645dee
#
_entry.id   d1a2735e9fe1104c315463c37a645dee
#
_cell.length_a   1.000
_cell.length_b   1.000
_cell.length_c   1.000
_cell.angle_alpha   90.00
_cell.angle_beta   90.00
_cell.angle_gamma   90.00
#
_symmetry.space_group_name_H-M   'P 1'
#
loop_
_entity.id
_entity.type
_entity.pdbx_description
1 polymer ?
#
loop_
_entity_poly.entity_id
_entity_poly.type
_entity_poly.pdbx_seq_one_letter_code
_entity_poly.pdbx_strand_id
1 'polypeptide(L)'
;MTKFKGLLVTGVIGLFVLTGCGGGDEVAVTDGEAPANAPIKKVKLKMASAFPSSLPILGDGGLDWTETVDTLSGGSLEIKFFEPNALVPGLEAIPAASKGSVDLAWSTSGYYAGINNVFSMFTTLPFGPNATEFLAWYYYGDGQKLADELYLEHSIKYLPCIMIPPEASGWFKNEIKSLDDLKGLKMRFFGLGAKVMEKLGASTQLLAGGEIFQALQLGTIDATEFGNPAMDEGIGLYQVAKHYYFPGWHQPASFLGVFINMDVWNGLSDHHQAVIEVSCGDKVRDGLALGDFSQPAAMARMIEQGVNVHYWGPEFLAAFKAAWDEVAAEEMAVNPEFKRVYENYLAFREQFAIWRENGYLK
;
A
#
# COMPACT_ATOMS: atom_id res chain seq x y z
N MET A 1 -40.53 32.63 -31.35
CA MET A 1 -41.85 33.23 -31.00
C MET A 1 -42.65 32.14 -30.30
N THR A 2 -42.85 32.23 -29.01
CA THR A 2 -44.10 31.95 -28.31
C THR A 2 -43.84 32.17 -26.82
N LYS A 3 -44.43 33.21 -26.29
CA LYS A 3 -44.44 33.63 -24.89
C LYS A 3 -45.41 32.75 -24.10
N PHE A 4 -45.07 32.30 -22.90
CA PHE A 4 -46.05 31.87 -21.91
C PHE A 4 -45.94 32.70 -20.63
N LYS A 5 -47.10 33.15 -20.21
CA LYS A 5 -47.38 34.16 -19.15
C LYS A 5 -47.29 33.52 -17.76
N GLY A 6 -46.87 34.31 -16.79
CA GLY A 6 -46.88 34.00 -15.38
C GLY A 6 -48.28 33.84 -14.78
N LEU A 7 -48.35 33.13 -13.66
CA LEU A 7 -49.50 33.12 -12.75
C LEU A 7 -49.00 33.35 -11.32
N LEU A 8 -49.34 34.52 -10.80
CA LEU A 8 -49.26 34.86 -9.38
C LEU A 8 -50.39 34.16 -8.62
N VAL A 9 -50.08 33.43 -7.57
CA VAL A 9 -51.07 33.00 -6.58
C VAL A 9 -50.70 33.60 -5.23
N THR A 10 -51.54 34.51 -4.79
CA THR A 10 -51.55 35.16 -3.48
C THR A 10 -52.27 34.21 -2.50
N GLY A 11 -51.63 33.71 -1.48
CA GLY A 11 -52.23 32.87 -0.43
C GLY A 11 -52.18 33.58 0.93
N VAL A 12 -53.33 33.74 1.51
CA VAL A 12 -53.73 34.47 2.71
C VAL A 12 -53.15 33.85 4.00
N ILE A 13 -52.61 34.72 4.86
CA ILE A 13 -52.15 34.38 6.22
C ILE A 13 -53.40 34.25 7.11
N GLY A 14 -53.61 33.07 7.65
CA GLY A 14 -54.60 32.81 8.72
C GLY A 14 -53.92 32.74 10.08
N LEU A 15 -54.17 33.77 10.90
CA LEU A 15 -53.71 33.84 12.29
C LEU A 15 -54.72 33.07 13.16
N PHE A 16 -54.34 31.95 13.72
CA PHE A 16 -55.09 31.28 14.80
C PHE A 16 -54.46 31.57 16.16
N VAL A 17 -55.14 32.38 16.95
CA VAL A 17 -54.85 32.55 18.36
C VAL A 17 -55.70 31.49 19.15
N LEU A 18 -55.05 30.56 19.82
CA LEU A 18 -55.64 29.69 20.78
C LEU A 18 -55.03 30.00 22.16
N THR A 19 -55.83 30.68 22.99
CA THR A 19 -55.59 30.81 24.42
C THR A 19 -56.06 29.53 25.12
N GLY A 20 -55.15 28.84 25.77
CA GLY A 20 -55.41 27.70 26.66
C GLY A 20 -54.57 27.83 27.92
N CYS A 21 -55.21 28.18 29.05
CA CYS A 21 -54.60 28.09 30.39
C CYS A 21 -54.48 26.63 30.85
N GLY A 22 -53.29 26.23 31.32
CA GLY A 22 -53.11 24.99 32.05
C GLY A 22 -51.65 24.94 32.55
N GLY A 23 -51.48 25.09 33.91
CA GLY A 23 -50.19 25.05 34.54
C GLY A 23 -49.54 23.66 34.42
N GLY A 24 -48.28 23.64 34.19
CA GLY A 24 -47.43 22.47 34.22
C GLY A 24 -45.97 22.92 34.20
N ASP A 25 -45.20 22.37 35.13
CA ASP A 25 -43.83 22.71 35.45
C ASP A 25 -42.94 23.02 34.26
N GLU A 26 -42.33 24.20 34.24
CA GLU A 26 -41.20 24.55 33.36
C GLU A 26 -40.04 23.64 33.71
N VAL A 27 -39.85 22.60 32.90
CA VAL A 27 -38.55 21.94 32.81
C VAL A 27 -37.61 22.93 32.11
N ALA A 28 -36.79 23.60 32.90
CA ALA A 28 -35.69 24.39 32.36
C ALA A 28 -34.78 23.47 31.50
N VAL A 29 -34.94 23.58 30.18
CA VAL A 29 -33.94 23.05 29.26
C VAL A 29 -32.72 23.94 29.45
N THR A 30 -31.81 23.54 30.32
CA THR A 30 -30.46 24.10 30.33
C THR A 30 -29.87 23.75 28.99
N ASP A 31 -29.75 24.75 28.10
CA ASP A 31 -28.85 24.71 26.97
C ASP A 31 -27.47 24.42 27.53
N GLY A 32 -27.14 23.11 27.61
CA GLY A 32 -25.79 22.65 27.79
C GLY A 32 -25.03 23.02 26.52
N GLU A 33 -24.44 24.22 26.51
CA GLU A 33 -23.37 24.52 25.57
C GLU A 33 -22.39 23.36 25.67
N ALA A 34 -22.30 22.57 24.61
CA ALA A 34 -21.20 21.64 24.44
C ALA A 34 -19.91 22.46 24.65
N PRO A 35 -18.96 22.01 25.48
CA PRO A 35 -17.76 22.79 25.79
C PRO A 35 -17.10 23.20 24.48
N ALA A 36 -17.13 24.50 24.18
CA ALA A 36 -16.47 25.07 23.04
C ALA A 36 -15.01 24.63 23.07
N ASN A 37 -14.62 23.85 22.06
CA ASN A 37 -13.29 23.49 21.62
C ASN A 37 -12.15 23.93 22.56
N ALA A 38 -11.76 23.04 23.49
CA ALA A 38 -10.43 23.14 24.04
C ALA A 38 -9.45 23.10 22.86
N PRO A 39 -8.45 23.99 22.76
CA PRO A 39 -7.51 23.98 21.65
C PRO A 39 -6.87 22.60 21.56
N ILE A 40 -7.02 21.94 20.40
CA ILE A 40 -6.43 20.62 20.16
C ILE A 40 -4.91 20.79 20.34
N LYS A 41 -4.32 20.04 21.27
CA LYS A 41 -2.88 20.13 21.55
C LYS A 41 -2.10 19.76 20.28
N LYS A 42 -1.19 20.65 19.86
CA LYS A 42 -0.32 20.37 18.73
C LYS A 42 0.60 19.18 19.02
N VAL A 43 0.58 18.19 18.12
CA VAL A 43 1.40 16.98 18.16
C VAL A 43 2.39 17.04 17.01
N LYS A 44 3.66 16.69 17.29
CA LYS A 44 4.71 16.59 16.27
C LYS A 44 5.30 15.20 16.31
N LEU A 45 5.33 14.53 15.16
CA LEU A 45 5.81 13.16 15.00
C LEU A 45 6.93 13.09 13.97
N LYS A 46 7.81 12.09 14.11
CA LYS A 46 8.92 11.80 13.20
C LYS A 46 8.62 10.53 12.45
N MET A 47 8.57 10.62 11.12
CA MET A 47 8.36 9.47 10.23
C MET A 47 9.62 9.15 9.44
N ALA A 48 10.23 7.98 9.68
CA ALA A 48 11.31 7.47 8.85
C ALA A 48 10.74 6.80 7.60
N SER A 49 11.19 7.21 6.41
CA SER A 49 10.76 6.60 5.15
C SER A 49 11.76 5.54 4.68
N ALA A 50 11.24 4.46 4.12
CA ALA A 50 12.01 3.47 3.39
C ALA A 50 12.30 3.91 1.94
N PHE A 51 11.63 4.95 1.45
CA PHE A 51 11.69 5.42 0.08
C PHE A 51 12.05 6.91 0.03
N PRO A 52 12.97 7.32 -0.85
CA PRO A 52 13.28 8.74 -1.03
C PRO A 52 12.06 9.50 -1.55
N SER A 53 11.86 10.74 -1.06
CA SER A 53 10.72 11.58 -1.43
C SER A 53 10.64 11.89 -2.93
N SER A 54 11.73 11.73 -3.66
CA SER A 54 11.77 11.88 -5.13
C SER A 54 11.27 10.67 -5.91
N LEU A 55 11.01 9.55 -5.24
CA LEU A 55 10.56 8.32 -5.89
C LEU A 55 9.05 8.39 -6.13
N PRO A 56 8.59 8.31 -7.41
CA PRO A 56 7.17 8.37 -7.74
C PRO A 56 6.34 7.33 -6.98
N ILE A 57 5.15 7.70 -6.55
CA ILE A 57 4.13 6.90 -5.86
C ILE A 57 4.58 6.46 -4.46
N LEU A 58 5.79 5.93 -4.30
CA LEU A 58 6.26 5.38 -3.04
C LEU A 58 6.74 6.45 -2.07
N GLY A 59 7.63 7.32 -2.50
CA GLY A 59 8.26 8.34 -1.65
C GLY A 59 7.49 9.66 -1.65
N ASP A 60 7.14 10.18 -2.84
CA ASP A 60 6.34 11.40 -2.98
C ASP A 60 4.94 11.23 -2.36
N GLY A 61 4.32 10.04 -2.49
CA GLY A 61 3.06 9.72 -1.83
C GLY A 61 3.13 9.82 -0.31
N GLY A 62 4.28 9.44 0.30
CA GLY A 62 4.48 9.58 1.75
C GLY A 62 4.65 11.03 2.18
N LEU A 63 5.39 11.82 1.41
CA LEU A 63 5.56 13.25 1.67
C LEU A 63 4.23 13.99 1.56
N ASP A 64 3.48 13.77 0.47
CA ASP A 64 2.17 14.36 0.23
C ASP A 64 1.12 13.93 1.28
N TRP A 65 1.22 12.67 1.76
CA TRP A 65 0.37 12.22 2.87
C TRP A 65 0.61 13.04 4.15
N THR A 66 1.86 13.40 4.47
CA THR A 66 2.14 14.23 5.66
C THR A 66 1.53 15.62 5.54
N GLU A 67 1.53 16.21 4.35
CA GLU A 67 0.89 17.51 4.06
C GLU A 67 -0.64 17.42 4.17
N THR A 68 -1.21 16.30 3.69
CA THR A 68 -2.64 16.00 3.81
C THR A 68 -3.07 15.89 5.29
N VAL A 69 -2.29 15.20 6.13
CA VAL A 69 -2.53 15.06 7.57
C VAL A 69 -2.47 16.42 8.26
N ASP A 70 -1.47 17.24 7.98
CA ASP A 70 -1.36 18.62 8.53
C ASP A 70 -2.58 19.45 8.16
N THR A 71 -2.98 19.43 6.89
CA THR A 71 -4.15 20.15 6.38
C THR A 71 -5.45 19.70 7.04
N LEU A 72 -5.72 18.39 7.08
CA LEU A 72 -6.96 17.83 7.64
C LEU A 72 -7.05 18.02 9.16
N SER A 73 -5.92 18.02 9.86
CA SER A 73 -5.86 18.27 11.29
C SER A 73 -5.94 19.78 11.65
N GLY A 74 -5.96 20.67 10.65
CA GLY A 74 -5.87 22.12 10.87
C GLY A 74 -4.55 22.54 11.50
N GLY A 75 -3.44 21.85 11.20
CA GLY A 75 -2.12 22.09 11.72
C GLY A 75 -1.88 21.61 13.15
N SER A 76 -2.81 20.83 13.72
CA SER A 76 -2.67 20.28 15.07
C SER A 76 -1.88 18.96 15.11
N LEU A 77 -1.71 18.26 13.96
CA LEU A 77 -0.88 17.06 13.83
C LEU A 77 0.15 17.27 12.71
N GLU A 78 1.39 17.50 13.08
CA GLU A 78 2.52 17.70 12.17
C GLU A 78 3.38 16.43 12.14
N ILE A 79 3.48 15.77 10.96
CA ILE A 79 4.33 14.60 10.75
C ILE A 79 5.52 15.04 9.90
N LYS A 80 6.72 14.97 10.45
CA LYS A 80 7.94 15.27 9.72
C LYS A 80 8.46 14.05 9.00
N PHE A 81 8.48 14.12 7.67
CA PHE A 81 9.09 13.10 6.80
C PHE A 81 10.63 13.18 6.90
N PHE A 82 11.27 12.03 7.04
CA PHE A 82 12.71 11.88 6.99
C PHE A 82 13.12 10.91 5.90
N GLU A 83 14.03 11.33 5.04
CA GLU A 83 14.60 10.54 3.96
C GLU A 83 15.25 9.24 4.48
N PRO A 84 15.32 8.18 3.65
CA PRO A 84 16.10 6.99 3.96
C PRO A 84 17.52 7.35 4.41
N ASN A 85 18.02 6.69 5.43
CA ASN A 85 19.32 6.93 6.07
C ASN A 85 19.46 8.26 6.85
N ALA A 86 18.43 9.11 6.90
CA ALA A 86 18.49 10.33 7.70
C ALA A 86 18.38 10.07 9.22
N LEU A 87 17.55 9.10 9.61
CA LEU A 87 17.41 8.64 10.99
C LEU A 87 17.88 7.19 11.15
N VAL A 88 17.45 6.32 10.24
CA VAL A 88 17.77 4.90 10.19
C VAL A 88 17.87 4.45 8.73
N PRO A 89 18.55 3.33 8.41
CA PRO A 89 18.49 2.73 7.08
C PRO A 89 17.05 2.42 6.67
N GLY A 90 16.72 2.54 5.37
CA GLY A 90 15.34 2.39 4.89
C GLY A 90 14.67 1.07 5.28
N LEU A 91 15.39 -0.05 5.23
CA LEU A 91 14.89 -1.36 5.64
C LEU A 91 14.70 -1.49 7.17
N GLU A 92 15.30 -0.61 7.96
CA GLU A 92 15.19 -0.58 9.42
C GLU A 92 14.07 0.35 9.92
N ALA A 93 13.32 1.00 9.03
CA ALA A 93 12.30 1.97 9.42
C ALA A 93 11.20 1.34 10.29
N ILE A 94 10.65 0.16 9.90
CA ILE A 94 9.63 -0.54 10.69
C ILE A 94 10.19 -1.03 12.02
N PRO A 95 11.35 -1.71 12.10
CA PRO A 95 12.00 -2.05 13.38
C PRO A 95 12.23 -0.86 14.30
N ALA A 96 12.57 0.31 13.74
CA ALA A 96 12.78 1.53 14.51
C ALA A 96 11.46 2.08 15.11
N ALA A 97 10.36 2.05 14.34
CA ALA A 97 9.03 2.40 14.84
C ALA A 97 8.55 1.41 15.92
N SER A 98 8.72 0.10 15.71
CA SER A 98 8.39 -0.93 16.69
C SER A 98 9.09 -0.69 18.04
N LYS A 99 10.33 -0.25 18.03
CA LYS A 99 11.15 0.05 19.23
C LYS A 99 10.95 1.46 19.81
N GLY A 100 10.13 2.31 19.16
CA GLY A 100 9.93 3.71 19.56
C GLY A 100 11.13 4.64 19.29
N SER A 101 12.09 4.21 18.46
CA SER A 101 13.22 5.08 18.06
C SER A 101 12.79 6.18 17.09
N VAL A 102 11.73 5.92 16.31
CA VAL A 102 10.96 6.89 15.54
C VAL A 102 9.48 6.69 15.84
N ASP A 103 8.67 7.71 15.62
CA ASP A 103 7.24 7.64 15.93
C ASP A 103 6.46 6.82 14.89
N LEU A 104 6.84 6.95 13.61
CA LEU A 104 6.24 6.25 12.49
C LEU A 104 7.31 5.79 11.49
N ALA A 105 6.96 4.75 10.72
CA ALA A 105 7.68 4.37 9.51
C ALA A 105 6.72 4.45 8.31
N TRP A 106 7.21 4.96 7.17
CA TRP A 106 6.57 4.86 5.87
C TRP A 106 7.27 3.78 5.06
N SER A 107 6.60 2.66 4.85
CA SER A 107 7.26 1.45 4.33
C SER A 107 6.24 0.44 3.77
N THR A 108 6.70 -0.75 3.46
CA THR A 108 5.88 -1.89 3.08
C THR A 108 6.11 -3.06 4.02
N SER A 109 5.06 -3.80 4.34
CA SER A 109 5.09 -4.94 5.28
C SER A 109 6.14 -6.00 4.91
N GLY A 110 6.39 -6.20 3.62
CA GLY A 110 7.37 -7.18 3.15
C GLY A 110 8.81 -6.86 3.53
N TYR A 111 9.15 -5.62 3.88
CA TYR A 111 10.46 -5.29 4.46
C TYR A 111 10.61 -5.77 5.91
N TYR A 112 9.51 -6.16 6.54
CA TYR A 112 9.51 -6.75 7.88
C TYR A 112 9.55 -8.29 7.85
N ALA A 113 9.57 -8.90 6.65
CA ALA A 113 9.60 -10.35 6.45
C ALA A 113 10.81 -11.05 7.11
N GLY A 114 11.93 -10.34 7.32
CA GLY A 114 13.07 -10.85 8.09
C GLY A 114 12.75 -11.21 9.54
N ILE A 115 11.69 -10.65 10.12
CA ILE A 115 11.16 -11.00 11.45
C ILE A 115 10.20 -12.20 11.33
N ASN A 116 9.24 -12.11 10.38
CA ASN A 116 8.29 -13.19 10.10
C ASN A 116 7.74 -13.03 8.68
N ASN A 117 7.83 -14.09 7.86
CA ASN A 117 7.37 -14.06 6.47
C ASN A 117 5.87 -13.79 6.30
N VAL A 118 5.06 -13.97 7.35
CA VAL A 118 3.63 -13.63 7.33
C VAL A 118 3.38 -12.16 6.96
N PHE A 119 4.28 -11.26 7.32
CA PHE A 119 4.14 -9.84 7.01
C PHE A 119 4.15 -9.55 5.50
N SER A 120 4.81 -10.40 4.70
CA SER A 120 4.74 -10.28 3.24
C SER A 120 3.32 -10.36 2.69
N MET A 121 2.43 -11.11 3.35
CA MET A 121 1.04 -11.25 2.93
C MET A 121 0.22 -9.95 3.00
N PHE A 122 0.66 -8.99 3.81
CA PHE A 122 0.03 -7.66 3.93
C PHE A 122 0.68 -6.63 2.97
N THR A 123 1.60 -7.08 2.14
CA THR A 123 2.07 -6.31 0.98
C THR A 123 1.52 -6.92 -0.29
N THR A 124 1.87 -8.17 -0.58
CA THR A 124 1.55 -8.84 -1.84
C THR A 124 1.75 -10.35 -1.72
N LEU A 125 1.23 -11.09 -2.69
CA LEU A 125 1.41 -12.55 -2.80
C LEU A 125 1.68 -12.92 -4.26
N PRO A 126 2.65 -13.81 -4.53
CA PRO A 126 2.81 -14.37 -5.86
C PRO A 126 1.51 -15.02 -6.36
N PHE A 127 1.13 -14.74 -7.61
CA PHE A 127 -0.16 -15.16 -8.19
C PHE A 127 -1.38 -14.74 -7.35
N GLY A 128 -1.22 -13.65 -6.62
CA GLY A 128 -2.19 -13.08 -5.70
C GLY A 128 -3.40 -12.43 -6.40
N PRO A 129 -4.20 -11.68 -5.64
CA PRO A 129 -5.35 -10.98 -6.15
C PRO A 129 -4.96 -9.73 -6.93
N ASN A 130 -5.85 -9.25 -7.77
CA ASN A 130 -5.77 -7.86 -8.22
C ASN A 130 -6.11 -6.90 -7.08
N ALA A 131 -5.91 -5.60 -7.31
CA ALA A 131 -6.10 -4.57 -6.28
C ALA A 131 -7.50 -4.59 -5.64
N THR A 132 -8.57 -4.75 -6.42
CA THR A 132 -9.95 -4.74 -5.91
C THR A 132 -10.27 -5.97 -5.06
N GLU A 133 -9.83 -7.15 -5.46
CA GLU A 133 -9.96 -8.38 -4.67
C GLU A 133 -9.14 -8.30 -3.38
N PHE A 134 -7.94 -7.70 -3.44
CA PHE A 134 -7.06 -7.54 -2.27
C PHE A 134 -7.66 -6.55 -1.25
N LEU A 135 -8.18 -5.41 -1.72
CA LEU A 135 -8.91 -4.45 -0.87
C LEU A 135 -10.13 -5.10 -0.21
N ALA A 136 -10.90 -5.91 -0.97
CA ALA A 136 -12.06 -6.61 -0.44
C ALA A 136 -11.67 -7.62 0.66
N TRP A 137 -10.61 -8.41 0.46
CA TRP A 137 -10.08 -9.28 1.51
C TRP A 137 -9.61 -8.51 2.74
N TYR A 138 -8.82 -7.46 2.51
CA TYR A 138 -8.24 -6.71 3.62
C TYR A 138 -9.31 -6.08 4.50
N TYR A 139 -10.26 -5.35 3.92
CA TYR A 139 -11.25 -4.59 4.69
C TYR A 139 -12.50 -5.38 5.11
N TYR A 140 -12.85 -6.47 4.39
CA TYR A 140 -14.10 -7.22 4.62
C TYR A 140 -13.90 -8.73 4.76
N GLY A 141 -12.70 -9.25 4.52
CA GLY A 141 -12.36 -10.68 4.57
C GLY A 141 -11.43 -11.04 5.73
N ASP A 142 -11.50 -10.33 6.85
CA ASP A 142 -10.66 -10.47 8.05
C ASP A 142 -9.19 -10.04 7.89
N GLY A 143 -8.73 -9.61 6.71
CA GLY A 143 -7.33 -9.22 6.48
C GLY A 143 -6.84 -8.14 7.44
N GLN A 144 -7.62 -7.08 7.67
CA GLN A 144 -7.29 -6.00 8.61
C GLN A 144 -7.20 -6.52 10.06
N LYS A 145 -8.14 -7.35 10.49
CA LYS A 145 -8.14 -7.93 11.82
C LYS A 145 -6.89 -8.78 12.05
N LEU A 146 -6.53 -9.62 11.07
CA LEU A 146 -5.33 -10.44 11.13
C LEU A 146 -4.05 -9.60 11.16
N ALA A 147 -4.01 -8.51 10.39
CA ALA A 147 -2.91 -7.55 10.43
C ALA A 147 -2.81 -6.87 11.81
N ASP A 148 -3.92 -6.33 12.34
CA ASP A 148 -3.95 -5.66 13.63
C ASP A 148 -3.47 -6.60 14.76
N GLU A 149 -3.90 -7.86 14.78
CA GLU A 149 -3.44 -8.87 15.74
C GLU A 149 -1.92 -9.09 15.68
N LEU A 150 -1.38 -9.32 14.47
CA LEU A 150 0.04 -9.60 14.26
C LEU A 150 0.93 -8.39 14.57
N TYR A 151 0.53 -7.20 14.10
CA TYR A 151 1.34 -6.00 14.33
C TYR A 151 1.31 -5.53 15.78
N LEU A 152 0.21 -5.80 16.51
CA LEU A 152 0.12 -5.50 17.94
C LEU A 152 1.22 -6.22 18.75
N GLU A 153 1.58 -7.46 18.40
CA GLU A 153 2.66 -8.21 19.04
C GLU A 153 4.04 -7.53 18.86
N HIS A 154 4.14 -6.67 17.85
CA HIS A 154 5.34 -5.87 17.56
C HIS A 154 5.20 -4.40 17.97
N SER A 155 4.21 -4.06 18.81
CA SER A 155 3.95 -2.67 19.25
C SER A 155 3.72 -1.69 18.10
N ILE A 156 3.07 -2.14 17.02
CA ILE A 156 2.76 -1.36 15.82
C ILE A 156 1.25 -1.28 15.59
N LYS A 157 0.75 -0.10 15.24
CA LYS A 157 -0.49 0.11 14.49
C LYS A 157 -0.14 0.24 13.02
N TYR A 158 -0.61 -0.69 12.20
CA TYR A 158 -0.43 -0.66 10.76
C TYR A 158 -1.69 -0.13 10.06
N LEU A 159 -1.50 0.75 9.08
CA LEU A 159 -2.56 1.22 8.19
C LEU A 159 -2.04 1.22 6.75
N PRO A 160 -2.71 0.52 5.81
CA PRO A 160 -2.41 0.65 4.39
C PRO A 160 -2.79 2.06 3.92
N CYS A 161 -1.86 2.74 3.25
CA CYS A 161 -2.04 4.11 2.79
C CYS A 161 -1.86 4.25 1.26
N ILE A 162 -1.28 3.27 0.58
CA ILE A 162 -1.21 3.22 -0.88
C ILE A 162 -1.53 1.80 -1.33
N MET A 163 -2.34 1.69 -2.38
CA MET A 163 -2.47 0.48 -3.18
C MET A 163 -1.75 0.72 -4.50
N ILE A 164 -0.76 -0.13 -4.78
CA ILE A 164 0.02 -0.09 -6.01
C ILE A 164 -0.63 -1.07 -7.00
N PRO A 165 -0.90 -0.64 -8.26
CA PRO A 165 -1.38 -1.53 -9.32
C PRO A 165 -0.30 -2.54 -9.72
N PRO A 166 -0.57 -3.46 -10.68
CA PRO A 166 0.37 -4.51 -11.05
C PRO A 166 1.77 -3.98 -11.36
N GLU A 167 2.77 -4.71 -10.90
CA GLU A 167 4.17 -4.42 -11.19
C GLU A 167 4.68 -5.16 -12.42
N ALA A 168 5.87 -4.80 -12.87
CA ALA A 168 6.62 -5.59 -13.83
C ALA A 168 7.30 -6.78 -13.15
N SER A 169 7.64 -7.80 -13.92
CA SER A 169 8.35 -8.97 -13.40
C SER A 169 9.82 -8.70 -13.11
N GLY A 170 10.39 -7.68 -13.73
CA GLY A 170 11.73 -7.19 -13.45
C GLY A 170 12.57 -6.87 -14.67
N TRP A 171 13.79 -6.43 -14.38
CA TRP A 171 14.84 -5.97 -15.29
C TRP A 171 15.98 -6.96 -15.30
N PHE A 172 16.46 -7.29 -16.49
CA PHE A 172 17.55 -8.23 -16.70
C PHE A 172 18.59 -7.59 -17.62
N LYS A 173 19.88 -7.78 -17.30
CA LYS A 173 20.96 -7.34 -18.18
C LYS A 173 20.99 -8.14 -19.48
N ASN A 174 20.71 -9.45 -19.40
CA ASN A 174 20.63 -10.35 -20.54
C ASN A 174 19.20 -10.86 -20.72
N GLU A 175 18.84 -11.16 -21.95
CA GLU A 175 17.56 -11.78 -22.26
C GLU A 175 17.46 -13.17 -21.66
N ILE A 176 16.33 -13.49 -21.01
CA ILE A 176 16.02 -14.81 -20.45
C ILE A 176 15.22 -15.60 -21.49
N LYS A 177 15.82 -16.65 -22.03
CA LYS A 177 15.24 -17.47 -23.10
C LYS A 177 14.70 -18.80 -22.62
N SER A 178 15.20 -19.28 -21.49
CA SER A 178 14.83 -20.57 -20.90
C SER A 178 14.90 -20.52 -19.37
N LEU A 179 14.26 -21.46 -18.70
CA LEU A 179 14.36 -21.61 -17.24
C LEU A 179 15.82 -21.87 -16.78
N ASP A 180 16.67 -22.41 -17.64
CA ASP A 180 18.08 -22.61 -17.31
C ASP A 180 18.85 -21.29 -17.16
N ASP A 181 18.41 -20.21 -17.78
CA ASP A 181 19.03 -18.90 -17.67
C ASP A 181 18.80 -18.26 -16.29
N LEU A 182 17.87 -18.81 -15.50
CA LEU A 182 17.65 -18.39 -14.11
C LEU A 182 18.66 -19.00 -13.14
N LYS A 183 19.33 -20.09 -13.52
CA LYS A 183 20.27 -20.80 -12.64
C LYS A 183 21.53 -19.97 -12.40
N GLY A 184 21.79 -19.68 -11.12
CA GLY A 184 22.92 -18.85 -10.71
C GLY A 184 22.76 -17.35 -10.98
N LEU A 185 21.61 -16.90 -11.51
CA LEU A 185 21.31 -15.49 -11.71
C LEU A 185 21.31 -14.75 -10.36
N LYS A 186 22.15 -13.73 -10.24
CA LYS A 186 22.17 -12.87 -9.05
C LYS A 186 21.09 -11.81 -9.19
N MET A 187 20.04 -11.91 -8.41
CA MET A 187 18.89 -11.04 -8.54
C MET A 187 18.55 -10.35 -7.22
N ARG A 188 18.31 -9.05 -7.25
CA ARG A 188 17.56 -8.41 -6.17
C ARG A 188 16.11 -8.83 -6.31
N PHE A 189 15.54 -9.36 -5.23
CA PHE A 189 14.14 -9.75 -5.23
C PHE A 189 13.50 -9.50 -3.86
N PHE A 190 12.26 -8.98 -3.88
CA PHE A 190 11.49 -8.61 -2.69
C PHE A 190 10.45 -9.69 -2.33
N GLY A 191 10.23 -9.86 -1.02
CA GLY A 191 9.13 -10.66 -0.51
C GLY A 191 9.21 -12.15 -0.85
N LEU A 192 8.06 -12.80 -0.89
CA LEU A 192 7.96 -14.25 -1.12
C LEU A 192 8.34 -14.69 -2.54
N GLY A 193 8.32 -13.76 -3.51
CA GLY A 193 8.81 -14.02 -4.86
C GLY A 193 10.29 -14.37 -4.92
N ALA A 194 11.10 -13.89 -3.96
CA ALA A 194 12.50 -14.27 -3.83
C ALA A 194 12.66 -15.78 -3.66
N LYS A 195 11.87 -16.40 -2.78
CA LYS A 195 11.90 -17.86 -2.54
C LYS A 195 11.49 -18.66 -3.76
N VAL A 196 10.56 -18.13 -4.57
CA VAL A 196 10.18 -18.74 -5.85
C VAL A 196 11.36 -18.75 -6.81
N MET A 197 12.06 -17.63 -6.96
CA MET A 197 13.24 -17.54 -7.82
C MET A 197 14.38 -18.42 -7.32
N GLU A 198 14.59 -18.55 -6.01
CA GLU A 198 15.58 -19.47 -5.41
C GLU A 198 15.29 -20.93 -5.75
N LYS A 199 14.03 -21.36 -5.71
CA LYS A 199 13.63 -22.71 -6.15
C LYS A 199 13.94 -22.98 -7.62
N LEU A 200 13.97 -21.95 -8.44
CA LEU A 200 14.33 -22.02 -9.86
C LEU A 200 15.83 -21.85 -10.10
N GLY A 201 16.61 -21.74 -9.03
CA GLY A 201 18.07 -21.72 -9.07
C GLY A 201 18.72 -20.35 -9.09
N ALA A 202 17.96 -19.26 -8.97
CA ALA A 202 18.51 -17.91 -8.81
C ALA A 202 19.13 -17.73 -7.40
N SER A 203 20.06 -16.78 -7.29
CA SER A 203 20.61 -16.34 -6.00
C SER A 203 20.03 -14.97 -5.68
N THR A 204 19.14 -14.89 -4.71
CA THR A 204 18.42 -13.66 -4.40
C THR A 204 19.03 -12.91 -3.21
N GLN A 205 18.82 -11.60 -3.20
CA GLN A 205 19.12 -10.72 -2.06
C GLN A 205 18.15 -9.55 -2.04
N LEU A 206 17.83 -9.04 -0.85
CA LEU A 206 17.05 -7.83 -0.70
C LEU A 206 17.98 -6.61 -0.62
N LEU A 207 17.69 -5.58 -1.42
CA LEU A 207 18.31 -4.26 -1.35
C LEU A 207 17.22 -3.19 -1.28
N ALA A 208 17.49 -2.09 -0.57
CA ALA A 208 16.63 -0.94 -0.61
C ALA A 208 16.58 -0.32 -2.01
N GLY A 209 15.44 0.31 -2.39
CA GLY A 209 15.24 0.84 -3.74
C GLY A 209 16.36 1.76 -4.23
N GLY A 210 16.89 2.63 -3.37
CA GLY A 210 17.98 3.54 -3.71
C GLY A 210 19.35 2.88 -3.95
N GLU A 211 19.52 1.61 -3.64
CA GLU A 211 20.77 0.86 -3.81
C GLU A 211 20.81 0.03 -5.10
N ILE A 212 19.64 -0.21 -5.71
CA ILE A 212 19.46 -1.16 -6.82
C ILE A 212 20.22 -0.71 -8.07
N PHE A 213 20.09 0.56 -8.46
CA PHE A 213 20.76 1.09 -9.64
C PHE A 213 22.29 0.85 -9.60
N GLN A 214 22.90 1.19 -8.45
CA GLN A 214 24.34 1.02 -8.28
C GLN A 214 24.74 -0.45 -8.29
N ALA A 215 23.95 -1.33 -7.66
CA ALA A 215 24.21 -2.77 -7.62
C ALA A 215 24.17 -3.39 -9.04
N LEU A 216 23.20 -3.00 -9.86
CA LEU A 216 23.16 -3.37 -11.29
C LEU A 216 24.36 -2.78 -12.05
N GLN A 217 24.65 -1.51 -11.88
CA GLN A 217 25.76 -0.84 -12.61
C GLN A 217 27.11 -1.51 -12.32
N LEU A 218 27.38 -1.83 -11.06
CA LEU A 218 28.63 -2.48 -10.64
C LEU A 218 28.68 -3.99 -10.95
N GLY A 219 27.56 -4.61 -11.32
CA GLY A 219 27.49 -6.05 -11.61
C GLY A 219 27.47 -6.94 -10.36
N THR A 220 27.14 -6.40 -9.19
CA THR A 220 26.89 -7.20 -7.99
C THR A 220 25.61 -8.00 -8.11
N ILE A 221 24.64 -7.51 -8.89
CA ILE A 221 23.46 -8.22 -9.36
C ILE A 221 23.35 -8.17 -10.88
N ASP A 222 22.69 -9.17 -11.46
CA ASP A 222 22.46 -9.31 -12.91
C ASP A 222 21.02 -8.93 -13.29
N ALA A 223 20.12 -8.97 -12.32
CA ALA A 223 18.69 -8.69 -12.48
C ALA A 223 18.09 -8.09 -11.21
N THR A 224 16.94 -7.46 -11.35
CA THR A 224 16.12 -6.94 -10.24
C THR A 224 14.66 -6.91 -10.63
N GLU A 225 13.76 -7.07 -9.68
CA GLU A 225 12.44 -6.46 -9.71
C GLU A 225 12.44 -5.24 -8.77
N PHE A 226 11.49 -4.32 -8.94
CA PHE A 226 11.35 -3.22 -8.00
C PHE A 226 9.92 -2.70 -7.94
N GLY A 227 9.31 -2.35 -9.07
CA GLY A 227 7.99 -1.77 -9.08
C GLY A 227 7.32 -1.80 -10.46
N ASN A 228 6.50 -0.82 -10.69
CA ASN A 228 5.87 -0.60 -11.97
C ASN A 228 6.71 0.36 -12.85
N PRO A 229 6.39 0.50 -14.14
CA PRO A 229 7.19 1.29 -15.07
C PRO A 229 7.56 2.70 -14.60
N ALA A 230 6.65 3.44 -13.96
CA ALA A 230 6.93 4.81 -13.50
C ALA A 230 7.92 4.84 -12.32
N MET A 231 7.83 3.87 -11.40
CA MET A 231 8.77 3.73 -10.29
C MET A 231 10.15 3.32 -10.79
N ASP A 232 10.21 2.35 -11.71
CA ASP A 232 11.44 1.82 -12.28
C ASP A 232 12.17 2.87 -13.14
N GLU A 233 11.42 3.69 -13.88
CA GLU A 233 11.95 4.86 -14.59
C GLU A 233 12.54 5.86 -13.58
N GLY A 234 11.85 6.11 -12.45
CA GLY A 234 12.26 7.05 -11.41
C GLY A 234 13.62 6.72 -10.78
N ILE A 235 13.97 5.43 -10.69
CA ILE A 235 15.30 5.00 -10.20
C ILE A 235 16.27 4.65 -11.34
N GLY A 236 15.86 4.85 -12.59
CA GLY A 236 16.75 4.77 -13.77
C GLY A 236 17.14 3.38 -14.21
N LEU A 237 16.42 2.31 -13.88
CA LEU A 237 16.79 0.92 -14.17
C LEU A 237 17.04 0.67 -15.67
N TYR A 238 16.28 1.34 -16.53
CA TYR A 238 16.43 1.26 -17.99
C TYR A 238 17.81 1.67 -18.53
N GLN A 239 18.62 2.38 -17.74
CA GLN A 239 19.96 2.79 -18.13
C GLN A 239 20.98 1.65 -17.96
N VAL A 240 20.76 0.75 -17.02
CA VAL A 240 21.71 -0.31 -16.61
C VAL A 240 21.25 -1.73 -16.91
N ALA A 241 19.97 -1.93 -17.26
CA ALA A 241 19.39 -3.17 -17.78
C ALA A 241 18.42 -2.85 -18.92
N LYS A 242 18.35 -3.70 -19.95
CA LYS A 242 17.58 -3.41 -21.16
C LYS A 242 16.44 -4.39 -21.44
N HIS A 243 16.36 -5.49 -20.72
CA HIS A 243 15.31 -6.50 -20.89
C HIS A 243 14.31 -6.40 -19.76
N TYR A 244 13.07 -6.02 -20.07
CA TYR A 244 12.00 -5.71 -19.12
C TYR A 244 10.84 -6.68 -19.30
N TYR A 245 10.51 -7.44 -18.27
CA TYR A 245 9.61 -8.60 -18.34
C TYR A 245 8.26 -8.36 -17.67
N PHE A 246 7.20 -8.92 -18.27
CA PHE A 246 5.81 -8.90 -17.82
C PHE A 246 5.15 -10.28 -17.96
N PRO A 247 4.00 -10.51 -17.28
CA PRO A 247 3.43 -9.72 -16.18
C PRO A 247 4.21 -9.92 -14.88
N GLY A 248 4.01 -9.01 -13.90
CA GLY A 248 4.54 -9.13 -12.55
C GLY A 248 3.79 -10.17 -11.72
N TRP A 249 4.07 -11.42 -11.97
CA TRP A 249 3.42 -12.57 -11.33
C TRP A 249 3.57 -12.58 -9.80
N HIS A 250 4.61 -11.94 -9.28
CA HIS A 250 4.95 -11.89 -7.87
C HIS A 250 4.19 -10.78 -7.11
N GLN A 251 3.80 -9.71 -7.79
CA GLN A 251 3.07 -8.55 -7.23
C GLN A 251 1.94 -8.06 -8.18
N PRO A 252 0.81 -8.81 -8.27
CA PRO A 252 -0.35 -8.36 -9.06
C PRO A 252 -1.03 -7.10 -8.50
N ALA A 253 -0.82 -6.82 -7.23
CA ALA A 253 -1.14 -5.60 -6.51
C ALA A 253 -0.38 -5.62 -5.19
N SER A 254 -0.05 -4.45 -4.63
CA SER A 254 0.65 -4.39 -3.35
C SER A 254 0.22 -3.21 -2.48
N PHE A 255 0.23 -3.43 -1.15
CA PHE A 255 0.06 -2.37 -0.16
C PHE A 255 1.39 -1.77 0.27
N LEU A 256 1.39 -0.47 0.39
CA LEU A 256 2.33 0.30 1.17
C LEU A 256 1.56 1.04 2.25
N GLY A 257 2.19 1.30 3.40
CA GLY A 257 1.47 1.92 4.49
C GLY A 257 2.33 2.62 5.51
N VAL A 258 1.64 3.10 6.53
CA VAL A 258 2.26 3.69 7.71
C VAL A 258 2.24 2.70 8.88
N PHE A 259 3.36 2.62 9.56
CA PHE A 259 3.59 1.77 10.74
C PHE A 259 3.85 2.70 11.92
N ILE A 260 2.89 2.81 12.81
CA ILE A 260 2.90 3.76 13.92
C ILE A 260 3.24 3.00 15.19
N ASN A 261 4.18 3.51 15.97
CA ASN A 261 4.44 2.96 17.30
C ASN A 261 3.15 2.97 18.13
N MET A 262 2.83 1.87 18.81
CA MET A 262 1.54 1.70 19.51
C MET A 262 1.36 2.70 20.67
N ASP A 263 2.42 3.07 21.37
CA ASP A 263 2.33 4.07 22.44
C ASP A 263 2.06 5.46 21.85
N VAL A 264 2.65 5.77 20.70
CA VAL A 264 2.35 7.00 19.95
C VAL A 264 0.89 7.00 19.51
N TRP A 265 0.42 5.90 18.89
CA TRP A 265 -0.98 5.77 18.45
C TRP A 265 -1.97 5.97 19.59
N ASN A 266 -1.75 5.30 20.72
CA ASN A 266 -2.59 5.39 21.91
C ASN A 266 -2.54 6.78 22.59
N GLY A 267 -1.49 7.55 22.35
CA GLY A 267 -1.32 8.93 22.82
C GLY A 267 -2.02 9.98 21.95
N LEU A 268 -2.48 9.61 20.75
CA LEU A 268 -3.21 10.50 19.87
C LEU A 268 -4.67 10.66 20.34
N SER A 269 -5.27 11.82 20.05
CA SER A 269 -6.71 12.01 20.22
C SER A 269 -7.49 11.22 19.16
N ASP A 270 -8.76 10.89 19.43
CA ASP A 270 -9.67 10.25 18.47
C ASP A 270 -9.73 11.03 17.14
N HIS A 271 -9.67 12.37 17.21
CA HIS A 271 -9.62 13.22 16.03
C HIS A 271 -8.34 12.98 15.19
N HIS A 272 -7.16 12.92 15.84
CA HIS A 272 -5.91 12.68 15.13
C HIS A 272 -5.85 11.27 14.54
N GLN A 273 -6.34 10.25 15.27
CA GLN A 273 -6.45 8.88 14.76
C GLN A 273 -7.35 8.83 13.52
N ALA A 274 -8.54 9.47 13.57
CA ALA A 274 -9.46 9.54 12.44
C ALA A 274 -8.85 10.28 11.24
N VAL A 275 -8.10 11.36 11.45
CA VAL A 275 -7.38 12.08 10.37
C VAL A 275 -6.40 11.15 9.68
N ILE A 276 -5.61 10.37 10.42
CA ILE A 276 -4.65 9.41 9.87
C ILE A 276 -5.39 8.31 9.09
N GLU A 277 -6.42 7.69 9.67
CA GLU A 277 -7.18 6.61 9.02
C GLU A 277 -7.84 7.06 7.72
N VAL A 278 -8.53 8.21 7.74
CA VAL A 278 -9.24 8.73 6.57
C VAL A 278 -8.26 9.15 5.48
N SER A 279 -7.16 9.82 5.84
CA SER A 279 -6.15 10.24 4.85
C SER A 279 -5.42 9.06 4.22
N CYS A 280 -5.16 7.97 4.97
CA CYS A 280 -4.64 6.72 4.39
C CYS A 280 -5.64 6.10 3.41
N GLY A 281 -6.93 6.07 3.75
CA GLY A 281 -7.98 5.60 2.83
C GLY A 281 -8.04 6.38 1.52
N ASP A 282 -7.92 7.70 1.58
CA ASP A 282 -7.85 8.55 0.38
C ASP A 282 -6.59 8.26 -0.45
N LYS A 283 -5.44 8.06 0.19
CA LYS A 283 -4.19 7.71 -0.50
C LYS A 283 -4.21 6.33 -1.16
N VAL A 284 -5.01 5.37 -0.67
CA VAL A 284 -5.25 4.09 -1.37
C VAL A 284 -5.90 4.34 -2.73
N ARG A 285 -6.92 5.22 -2.80
CA ARG A 285 -7.57 5.64 -4.05
C ARG A 285 -6.59 6.35 -4.99
N ASP A 286 -5.82 7.29 -4.44
CA ASP A 286 -4.86 8.10 -5.19
C ASP A 286 -3.75 7.24 -5.78
N GLY A 287 -3.17 6.33 -4.99
CA GLY A 287 -2.12 5.41 -5.42
C GLY A 287 -2.55 4.49 -6.57
N LEU A 288 -3.80 3.98 -6.55
CA LEU A 288 -4.34 3.22 -7.68
C LEU A 288 -4.50 4.09 -8.93
N ALA A 289 -5.12 5.26 -8.79
CA ALA A 289 -5.43 6.12 -9.93
C ALA A 289 -4.14 6.67 -10.58
N LEU A 290 -3.22 7.21 -9.79
CA LEU A 290 -1.94 7.72 -10.26
C LEU A 290 -1.04 6.58 -10.74
N GLY A 291 -1.08 5.45 -10.02
CA GLY A 291 -0.35 4.26 -10.36
C GLY A 291 -0.66 3.79 -11.79
N ASP A 292 -1.93 3.56 -12.11
CA ASP A 292 -2.33 3.15 -13.46
C ASP A 292 -2.13 4.26 -14.52
N PHE A 293 -2.43 5.50 -14.17
CA PHE A 293 -2.33 6.64 -15.09
C PHE A 293 -0.89 6.88 -15.60
N SER A 294 0.10 6.68 -14.75
CA SER A 294 1.50 7.02 -15.07
C SER A 294 2.21 5.98 -15.95
N GLN A 295 1.74 4.72 -15.97
CA GLN A 295 2.48 3.62 -16.61
C GLN A 295 2.62 3.74 -18.12
N PRO A 296 1.58 4.08 -18.92
CA PRO A 296 1.71 4.16 -20.36
C PRO A 296 2.78 5.14 -20.83
N ALA A 297 2.85 6.31 -20.20
CA ALA A 297 3.82 7.33 -20.55
C ALA A 297 5.26 6.93 -20.15
N ALA A 298 5.44 6.33 -18.97
CA ALA A 298 6.73 5.83 -18.51
C ALA A 298 7.25 4.70 -19.43
N MET A 299 6.40 3.73 -19.77
CA MET A 299 6.76 2.67 -20.73
C MET A 299 7.17 3.22 -22.08
N ALA A 300 6.40 4.16 -22.64
CA ALA A 300 6.73 4.76 -23.95
C ALA A 300 8.12 5.41 -23.93
N ARG A 301 8.43 6.23 -22.92
CA ARG A 301 9.74 6.87 -22.78
C ARG A 301 10.88 5.85 -22.65
N MET A 302 10.70 4.80 -21.89
CA MET A 302 11.72 3.76 -21.70
C MET A 302 11.94 2.95 -22.99
N ILE A 303 10.89 2.64 -23.75
CA ILE A 303 10.99 1.98 -25.06
C ILE A 303 11.78 2.87 -26.05
N GLU A 304 11.51 4.18 -26.09
CA GLU A 304 12.29 5.14 -26.89
C GLU A 304 13.77 5.17 -26.49
N GLN A 305 14.10 4.84 -25.23
CA GLN A 305 15.46 4.69 -24.73
C GLN A 305 16.08 3.30 -24.99
N GLY A 306 15.43 2.47 -25.80
CA GLY A 306 15.94 1.18 -26.24
C GLY A 306 15.70 0.02 -25.26
N VAL A 307 14.66 0.12 -24.43
CA VAL A 307 14.21 -1.00 -23.59
C VAL A 307 13.48 -2.02 -24.44
N ASN A 308 13.84 -3.30 -24.27
CA ASN A 308 13.18 -4.43 -24.89
C ASN A 308 12.14 -5.00 -23.91
N VAL A 309 10.86 -4.85 -24.26
CA VAL A 309 9.76 -5.39 -23.45
C VAL A 309 9.51 -6.85 -23.83
N HIS A 310 9.48 -7.71 -22.84
CA HIS A 310 9.27 -9.14 -22.98
C HIS A 310 8.07 -9.61 -22.18
N TYR A 311 7.49 -10.74 -22.60
CA TYR A 311 6.39 -11.40 -21.90
C TYR A 311 6.77 -12.85 -21.58
N TRP A 312 6.55 -13.26 -20.33
CA TRP A 312 6.78 -14.64 -19.94
C TRP A 312 5.86 -15.59 -20.72
N GLY A 313 6.45 -16.58 -21.34
CA GLY A 313 5.70 -17.67 -21.97
C GLY A 313 4.94 -18.53 -20.93
N PRO A 314 3.94 -19.33 -21.37
CA PRO A 314 3.16 -20.17 -20.46
C PRO A 314 4.02 -21.14 -19.62
N GLU A 315 5.13 -21.63 -20.17
CA GLU A 315 6.08 -22.52 -19.50
C GLU A 315 6.75 -21.86 -18.28
N PHE A 316 7.15 -20.58 -18.39
CA PHE A 316 7.72 -19.81 -17.29
C PHE A 316 6.68 -19.57 -16.20
N LEU A 317 5.49 -19.11 -16.58
CA LEU A 317 4.42 -18.84 -15.63
C LEU A 317 3.97 -20.12 -14.90
N ALA A 318 3.94 -21.26 -15.59
CA ALA A 318 3.65 -22.56 -14.98
C ALA A 318 4.74 -22.98 -13.99
N ALA A 319 6.03 -22.78 -14.33
CA ALA A 319 7.14 -23.09 -13.45
C ALA A 319 7.16 -22.18 -12.22
N PHE A 320 6.92 -20.86 -12.40
CA PHE A 320 6.82 -19.91 -11.29
C PHE A 320 5.65 -20.27 -10.36
N LYS A 321 4.50 -20.65 -10.93
CA LYS A 321 3.33 -21.06 -10.15
C LYS A 321 3.59 -22.34 -9.35
N ALA A 322 4.19 -23.34 -9.96
CA ALA A 322 4.53 -24.59 -9.28
C ALA A 322 5.52 -24.34 -8.12
N ALA A 323 6.57 -23.54 -8.36
CA ALA A 323 7.53 -23.16 -7.32
C ALA A 323 6.85 -22.34 -6.20
N TRP A 324 5.90 -21.46 -6.53
CA TRP A 324 5.10 -20.76 -5.52
C TRP A 324 4.27 -21.71 -4.65
N ASP A 325 3.62 -22.70 -5.26
CA ASP A 325 2.81 -23.66 -4.51
C ASP A 325 3.65 -24.45 -3.51
N GLU A 326 4.89 -24.81 -3.90
CA GLU A 326 5.84 -25.43 -2.98
C GLU A 326 6.26 -24.48 -1.85
N VAL A 327 6.64 -23.23 -2.17
CA VAL A 327 7.01 -22.22 -1.18
C VAL A 327 5.88 -21.98 -0.18
N ALA A 328 4.65 -21.83 -0.65
CA ALA A 328 3.51 -21.63 0.22
C ALA A 328 3.25 -22.83 1.15
N ALA A 329 3.40 -24.04 0.64
CA ALA A 329 3.26 -25.26 1.44
C ALA A 329 4.37 -25.38 2.51
N GLU A 330 5.60 -25.05 2.17
CA GLU A 330 6.73 -25.02 3.10
C GLU A 330 6.53 -23.96 4.20
N GLU A 331 6.13 -22.75 3.84
CA GLU A 331 5.83 -21.68 4.82
C GLU A 331 4.70 -22.09 5.78
N MET A 332 3.61 -22.66 5.24
CA MET A 332 2.52 -23.17 6.09
C MET A 332 2.96 -24.28 7.04
N ALA A 333 3.92 -25.11 6.63
CA ALA A 333 4.41 -26.23 7.45
C ALA A 333 5.24 -25.76 8.66
N VAL A 334 5.98 -24.65 8.53
CA VAL A 334 6.93 -24.19 9.55
C VAL A 334 6.49 -22.94 10.30
N ASN A 335 5.51 -22.21 9.78
CA ASN A 335 5.05 -20.93 10.32
C ASN A 335 3.52 -20.96 10.56
N PRO A 336 3.06 -21.19 11.82
CA PRO A 336 1.64 -21.26 12.14
C PRO A 336 0.87 -19.96 11.85
N GLU A 337 1.51 -18.79 12.00
CA GLU A 337 0.88 -17.49 11.70
C GLU A 337 0.70 -17.32 10.19
N PHE A 338 1.72 -17.64 9.41
CA PHE A 338 1.60 -17.65 7.95
C PHE A 338 0.47 -18.59 7.52
N LYS A 339 0.42 -19.81 8.06
CA LYS A 339 -0.65 -20.76 7.76
C LYS A 339 -2.02 -20.18 8.05
N ARG A 340 -2.23 -19.61 9.23
CA ARG A 340 -3.50 -19.02 9.65
C ARG A 340 -3.97 -17.92 8.70
N VAL A 341 -3.08 -17.00 8.34
CA VAL A 341 -3.41 -15.88 7.44
C VAL A 341 -3.64 -16.38 6.02
N TYR A 342 -2.79 -17.30 5.54
CA TYR A 342 -2.89 -17.83 4.19
C TYR A 342 -4.16 -18.68 3.97
N GLU A 343 -4.54 -19.50 4.94
CA GLU A 343 -5.79 -20.28 4.90
C GLU A 343 -7.03 -19.36 4.87
N ASN A 344 -7.05 -18.27 5.67
CA ASN A 344 -8.12 -17.28 5.60
C ASN A 344 -8.18 -16.62 4.22
N TYR A 345 -7.03 -16.20 3.71
CA TYR A 345 -6.91 -15.60 2.38
C TYR A 345 -7.39 -16.54 1.27
N LEU A 346 -7.00 -17.81 1.30
CA LEU A 346 -7.44 -18.81 0.30
C LEU A 346 -8.96 -19.04 0.38
N ALA A 347 -9.53 -19.15 1.57
CA ALA A 347 -10.97 -19.31 1.77
C ALA A 347 -11.74 -18.10 1.21
N PHE A 348 -11.25 -16.89 1.44
CA PHE A 348 -11.82 -15.68 0.83
C PHE A 348 -11.75 -15.74 -0.70
N ARG A 349 -10.61 -16.11 -1.29
CA ARG A 349 -10.43 -16.20 -2.74
C ARG A 349 -11.34 -17.23 -3.40
N GLU A 350 -11.58 -18.35 -2.72
CA GLU A 350 -12.54 -19.36 -3.17
C GLU A 350 -13.96 -18.80 -3.23
N GLN A 351 -14.40 -18.09 -2.18
CA GLN A 351 -15.71 -17.43 -2.17
C GLN A 351 -15.80 -16.31 -3.22
N PHE A 352 -14.73 -15.56 -3.43
CA PHE A 352 -14.69 -14.46 -4.38
C PHE A 352 -14.64 -14.95 -5.85
N ALA A 353 -14.29 -16.22 -6.10
CA ALA A 353 -14.09 -16.77 -7.43
C ALA A 353 -15.33 -16.58 -8.33
N ILE A 354 -16.53 -16.80 -7.79
CA ILE A 354 -17.79 -16.63 -8.57
C ILE A 354 -17.93 -15.18 -9.08
N TRP A 355 -17.52 -14.19 -8.27
CA TRP A 355 -17.56 -12.79 -8.69
C TRP A 355 -16.44 -12.46 -9.69
N ARG A 356 -15.22 -12.93 -9.44
CA ARG A 356 -14.08 -12.75 -10.35
C ARG A 356 -14.33 -13.31 -11.74
N GLU A 357 -15.06 -14.44 -11.85
CA GLU A 357 -15.35 -15.08 -13.11
C GLU A 357 -16.50 -14.44 -13.88
N ASN A 358 -17.45 -13.79 -13.19
CA ASN A 358 -18.69 -13.31 -13.78
C ASN A 358 -18.87 -11.80 -13.74
N GLY A 359 -18.18 -11.10 -12.85
CA GLY A 359 -18.37 -9.67 -12.60
C GLY A 359 -17.57 -8.74 -13.52
N TYR A 360 -16.53 -9.24 -14.17
CA TYR A 360 -15.64 -8.44 -15.00
C TYR A 360 -15.73 -8.85 -16.47
N LEU A 361 -15.60 -7.85 -17.36
CA LEU A 361 -15.45 -8.13 -18.80
C LEU A 361 -14.14 -8.90 -19.04
N LYS A 362 -14.21 -9.91 -19.91
CA LYS A 362 -13.06 -10.74 -20.30
C LYS A 362 -12.46 -10.26 -21.61
#